data_2d1c00cae77fcb59c2bbe5730b6e1542
#
_entry.id   2d1c00cae77fcb59c2bbe5730b6e1542
#
_cell.length_a   1.000
_cell.length_b   1.000
_cell.length_c   1.000
_cell.angle_alpha   90.00
_cell.angle_beta   90.00
_cell.angle_gamma   90.00
#
_symmetry.space_group_name_H-M   'P 1'
#
loop_
_entity.id
_entity.type
_entity.pdbx_description
1 polymer ?
#
loop_
_entity_poly.entity_id
_entity_poly.type
_entity_poly.pdbx_seq_one_letter_code
_entity_poly.pdbx_strand_id
1 'polypeptide(L)'
;ASKDVLFVHAAGNDGLDLDNPDNSNYPNDQYSLMPSPMNDNYVTVGALTPNYGPEMIASFSNYGKRSVDIFAPGDEIYSTLPVDSYGFEGGTSMAAPAVAGMAAVIRSLYPQLSAVQVKRVILDSGIPIPLQVRVGDQERALEDLCVSGKIANLYTALLLADQLAGKK
;
A
#
# COMPACT_ATOMS: atom_id res chain seq x y z
N ALA A 1 6.40 17.06 -11.33
CA ALA A 1 4.98 16.96 -11.65
C ALA A 1 4.35 18.35 -11.60
N SER A 2 3.74 18.80 -12.69
CA SER A 2 3.09 20.11 -12.75
C SER A 2 1.75 20.15 -11.98
N LYS A 3 1.28 18.98 -11.49
CA LYS A 3 0.05 18.82 -10.70
C LYS A 3 0.35 17.96 -9.48
N ASP A 4 -0.15 18.40 -8.33
CA ASP A 4 0.03 17.76 -7.04
C ASP A 4 -0.99 16.62 -6.88
N VAL A 5 -0.73 15.48 -7.54
CA VAL A 5 -1.57 14.28 -7.53
C VAL A 5 -0.80 13.11 -6.94
N LEU A 6 -1.41 12.39 -5.99
CA LEU A 6 -0.91 11.11 -5.50
C LEU A 6 -1.56 9.98 -6.31
N PHE A 7 -0.74 9.12 -6.90
CA PHE A 7 -1.18 7.90 -7.55
C PHE A 7 -1.08 6.74 -6.54
N VAL A 8 -2.16 5.97 -6.42
CA VAL A 8 -2.19 4.75 -5.60
C VAL A 8 -2.46 3.57 -6.50
N HIS A 9 -1.57 2.59 -6.48
CA HIS A 9 -1.52 1.46 -7.39
C HIS A 9 -1.57 0.13 -6.65
N ALA A 10 -2.27 -0.84 -7.20
CA ALA A 10 -2.32 -2.21 -6.68
C ALA A 10 -1.04 -2.97 -7.08
N ALA A 11 -0.43 -3.69 -6.15
CA ALA A 11 0.83 -4.41 -6.40
C ALA A 11 0.69 -5.59 -7.37
N GLY A 12 -0.53 -6.11 -7.58
CA GLY A 12 -0.83 -7.29 -8.38
C GLY A 12 -1.04 -8.56 -7.56
N ASN A 13 -1.59 -9.59 -8.19
CA ASN A 13 -2.19 -10.74 -7.51
C ASN A 13 -1.60 -12.08 -7.96
N ASP A 14 -0.29 -12.18 -8.16
CA ASP A 14 0.37 -13.39 -8.65
C ASP A 14 1.32 -14.01 -7.61
N GLY A 15 1.38 -13.45 -6.39
CA GLY A 15 2.25 -13.92 -5.31
C GLY A 15 3.74 -13.77 -5.63
N LEU A 16 4.10 -12.79 -6.46
CA LEU A 16 5.46 -12.62 -6.98
C LEU A 16 6.27 -11.61 -6.16
N ASP A 17 7.56 -11.90 -6.04
CA ASP A 17 8.57 -10.93 -5.63
C ASP A 17 8.87 -10.00 -6.81
N LEU A 18 8.41 -8.75 -6.75
CA LEU A 18 8.59 -7.75 -7.81
C LEU A 18 10.04 -7.23 -7.88
N ASP A 19 10.85 -7.48 -6.86
CA ASP A 19 12.28 -7.12 -6.85
C ASP A 19 13.15 -8.19 -7.52
N ASN A 20 12.59 -9.38 -7.80
CA ASN A 20 13.28 -10.43 -8.53
C ASN A 20 13.32 -10.10 -10.03
N PRO A 21 14.50 -10.01 -10.65
CA PRO A 21 14.64 -9.70 -12.07
C PRO A 21 13.99 -10.74 -13.00
N ASP A 22 13.79 -11.97 -12.54
CA ASP A 22 13.11 -13.02 -13.30
C ASP A 22 11.59 -12.72 -13.47
N ASN A 23 11.04 -11.85 -12.63
CA ASN A 23 9.68 -11.35 -12.69
C ASN A 23 9.58 -10.02 -13.47
N SER A 24 10.60 -9.64 -14.23
CA SER A 24 10.72 -8.36 -14.92
C SER A 24 9.65 -8.09 -15.98
N ASN A 25 8.90 -9.11 -16.42
CA ASN A 25 7.77 -8.96 -17.34
C ASN A 25 6.46 -8.54 -16.65
N TYR A 26 6.45 -8.49 -15.33
CA TYR A 26 5.29 -7.96 -14.61
C TYR A 26 5.21 -6.45 -14.86
N PRO A 27 4.02 -5.90 -15.14
CA PRO A 27 3.86 -4.46 -15.33
C PRO A 27 4.04 -3.76 -13.98
N ASN A 28 5.31 -3.59 -13.63
CA ASN A 28 5.70 -2.70 -12.56
C ASN A 28 5.86 -1.29 -13.12
N ASP A 29 6.04 -0.34 -12.27
CA ASP A 29 6.23 1.08 -12.56
C ASP A 29 7.40 1.36 -13.54
N GLN A 30 8.28 0.36 -13.79
CA GLN A 30 9.40 0.49 -14.73
C GLN A 30 8.97 0.50 -16.20
N TYR A 31 7.79 -0.07 -16.51
CA TYR A 31 7.25 -0.13 -17.88
C TYR A 31 6.18 0.89 -18.18
N SER A 32 5.74 1.61 -17.19
CA SER A 32 4.80 2.69 -17.38
C SER A 32 5.54 3.87 -18.02
N LEU A 33 4.86 4.58 -18.91
CA LEU A 33 5.25 5.94 -19.32
C LEU A 33 5.37 6.89 -18.11
N MET A 34 5.11 6.37 -16.91
CA MET A 34 5.35 7.02 -15.65
C MET A 34 6.81 6.74 -15.22
N PRO A 35 7.56 7.74 -14.88
CA PRO A 35 8.93 7.57 -14.43
C PRO A 35 8.96 6.75 -13.14
N SER A 36 9.80 5.73 -13.10
CA SER A 36 10.39 5.00 -11.96
C SER A 36 9.60 4.90 -10.65
N PRO A 37 9.67 3.77 -9.93
CA PRO A 37 9.15 3.59 -8.56
C PRO A 37 9.69 4.63 -7.56
N MET A 38 10.60 5.45 -7.99
CA MET A 38 11.15 6.58 -7.23
C MET A 38 10.34 7.88 -7.40
N ASN A 39 9.15 7.83 -8.02
CA ASN A 39 8.25 8.98 -8.00
C ASN A 39 7.69 9.15 -6.58
N ASP A 40 8.09 10.23 -5.99
CA ASP A 40 7.66 10.63 -4.65
C ASP A 40 6.14 10.76 -4.49
N ASN A 41 5.37 10.72 -5.58
CA ASN A 41 3.90 10.83 -5.61
C ASN A 41 3.19 9.55 -6.06
N TYR A 42 3.85 8.40 -6.01
CA TYR A 42 3.31 7.09 -6.39
C TYR A 42 3.38 6.11 -5.21
N VAL A 43 2.31 5.39 -4.92
CA VAL A 43 2.24 4.41 -3.82
C VAL A 43 1.76 3.07 -4.36
N THR A 44 2.57 2.04 -4.25
CA THR A 44 2.20 0.66 -4.57
C THR A 44 1.76 -0.08 -3.32
N VAL A 45 0.59 -0.70 -3.36
CA VAL A 45 -0.06 -1.29 -2.19
C VAL A 45 -0.23 -2.80 -2.34
N GLY A 46 0.31 -3.55 -1.37
CA GLY A 46 0.08 -4.98 -1.20
C GLY A 46 -1.14 -5.28 -0.33
N ALA A 47 -1.63 -6.53 -0.37
CA ALA A 47 -2.86 -6.95 0.28
C ALA A 47 -2.60 -7.75 1.56
N LEU A 48 -3.35 -7.41 2.62
CA LEU A 48 -3.46 -8.17 3.87
C LEU A 48 -4.74 -9.01 3.88
N THR A 49 -4.69 -10.15 4.55
CA THR A 49 -5.85 -10.91 5.01
C THR A 49 -6.45 -10.29 6.29
N PRO A 50 -7.65 -10.69 6.72
CA PRO A 50 -8.20 -10.26 8.01
C PRO A 50 -7.51 -10.88 9.22
N ASN A 51 -6.61 -11.85 9.02
CA ASN A 51 -5.98 -12.61 10.10
C ASN A 51 -4.68 -11.96 10.57
N TYR A 52 -4.54 -11.76 11.87
CA TYR A 52 -3.26 -11.37 12.45
C TYR A 52 -2.41 -12.63 12.71
N GLY A 53 -1.23 -12.69 12.13
CA GLY A 53 -0.31 -13.83 12.31
C GLY A 53 0.56 -14.06 11.07
N PRO A 54 1.19 -15.24 10.98
CA PRO A 54 2.05 -15.57 9.83
C PRO A 54 1.34 -15.48 8.47
N GLU A 55 0.04 -15.71 8.41
CA GLU A 55 -0.79 -15.68 7.19
C GLU A 55 -1.43 -14.31 6.94
N MET A 56 -0.91 -13.25 7.55
CA MET A 56 -1.50 -11.92 7.39
C MET A 56 -1.28 -11.30 6.02
N ILE A 57 -0.26 -11.72 5.27
CA ILE A 57 -0.10 -11.34 3.88
C ILE A 57 -0.97 -12.26 3.02
N ALA A 58 -1.82 -11.68 2.17
CA ALA A 58 -2.62 -12.47 1.26
C ALA A 58 -1.72 -13.25 0.29
N SER A 59 -1.96 -14.55 0.15
CA SER A 59 -1.08 -15.45 -0.62
C SER A 59 -0.94 -15.06 -2.10
N PHE A 60 -1.93 -14.38 -2.63
CA PHE A 60 -1.89 -13.83 -4.00
C PHE A 60 -1.13 -12.51 -4.09
N SER A 61 -0.92 -11.77 -2.99
CA SER A 61 -0.34 -10.44 -3.06
C SER A 61 1.09 -10.48 -3.58
N ASN A 62 1.38 -9.67 -4.59
CA ASN A 62 2.75 -9.36 -4.92
C ASN A 62 3.41 -8.57 -3.80
N TYR A 63 4.72 -8.70 -3.67
CA TYR A 63 5.56 -8.07 -2.66
C TYR A 63 6.91 -7.65 -3.24
N GLY A 64 7.69 -6.88 -2.49
CA GLY A 64 9.03 -6.44 -2.88
C GLY A 64 9.50 -5.28 -2.03
N LYS A 65 10.67 -5.43 -1.43
CA LYS A 65 11.28 -4.44 -0.52
C LYS A 65 11.44 -3.05 -1.16
N ARG A 66 11.58 -3.00 -2.49
CA ARG A 66 11.77 -1.76 -3.27
C ARG A 66 10.56 -1.39 -4.11
N SER A 67 9.73 -2.39 -4.47
CA SER A 67 8.69 -2.25 -5.47
C SER A 67 7.28 -2.15 -4.88
N VAL A 68 7.08 -2.51 -3.61
CA VAL A 68 5.82 -2.33 -2.86
C VAL A 68 6.06 -1.36 -1.72
N ASP A 69 5.24 -0.33 -1.60
CA ASP A 69 5.44 0.71 -0.59
C ASP A 69 4.91 0.31 0.79
N ILE A 70 3.69 -0.26 0.85
CA ILE A 70 2.98 -0.55 2.09
C ILE A 70 1.92 -1.64 1.87
N PHE A 71 1.52 -2.33 2.93
CA PHE A 71 0.39 -3.26 2.91
C PHE A 71 -0.85 -2.66 3.56
N ALA A 72 -2.04 -3.02 3.02
CA ALA A 72 -3.34 -2.61 3.53
C ALA A 72 -4.36 -3.76 3.40
N PRO A 73 -5.50 -3.74 4.14
CA PRO A 73 -6.54 -4.76 4.00
C PRO A 73 -7.01 -4.91 2.54
N GLY A 74 -6.93 -6.12 2.01
CA GLY A 74 -7.21 -6.39 0.60
C GLY A 74 -7.83 -7.76 0.34
N ASP A 75 -8.02 -8.59 1.36
CA ASP A 75 -8.71 -9.88 1.25
C ASP A 75 -9.93 -9.92 2.15
N GLU A 76 -10.97 -10.65 1.72
CA GLU A 76 -12.29 -10.70 2.38
C GLU A 76 -12.91 -9.31 2.61
N ILE A 77 -12.78 -8.41 1.64
CA ILE A 77 -13.32 -7.06 1.73
C ILE A 77 -14.80 -7.06 1.31
N TYR A 78 -15.70 -6.84 2.28
CA TYR A 78 -17.13 -6.74 2.03
C TYR A 78 -17.47 -5.35 1.49
N SER A 79 -18.06 -5.30 0.31
CA SER A 79 -18.40 -4.04 -0.37
C SER A 79 -19.57 -4.18 -1.32
N THR A 80 -19.94 -3.07 -1.94
CA THR A 80 -20.95 -3.02 -3.01
C THR A 80 -20.43 -3.71 -4.27
N LEU A 81 -21.28 -4.49 -4.90
CA LEU A 81 -21.04 -5.16 -6.17
C LEU A 81 -22.06 -4.67 -7.23
N PRO A 82 -21.81 -4.90 -8.52
CA PRO A 82 -22.76 -4.57 -9.58
C PRO A 82 -24.12 -5.21 -9.35
N VAL A 83 -25.17 -4.58 -9.92
CA VAL A 83 -26.56 -5.08 -9.87
C VAL A 83 -27.12 -5.12 -8.44
N ASP A 84 -26.97 -4.03 -7.69
CA ASP A 84 -27.53 -3.81 -6.35
C ASP A 84 -27.23 -4.94 -5.35
N SER A 85 -26.03 -5.50 -5.42
CA SER A 85 -25.59 -6.58 -4.55
C SER A 85 -24.44 -6.16 -3.65
N TYR A 86 -24.15 -7.01 -2.66
CA TYR A 86 -23.03 -6.87 -1.74
C TYR A 86 -22.32 -8.22 -1.61
N GLY A 87 -21.02 -8.20 -1.46
CA GLY A 87 -20.23 -9.44 -1.32
C GLY A 87 -18.81 -9.17 -0.89
N PHE A 88 -18.09 -10.26 -0.70
CA PHE A 88 -16.66 -10.25 -0.40
C PHE A 88 -15.86 -10.33 -1.69
N GLU A 89 -14.84 -9.50 -1.78
CA GLU A 89 -13.84 -9.53 -2.84
C GLU A 89 -12.43 -9.52 -2.24
N GLY A 90 -11.47 -10.11 -2.97
CA GLY A 90 -10.06 -10.16 -2.57
C GLY A 90 -9.15 -9.71 -3.71
N GLY A 91 -8.12 -8.94 -3.36
CA GLY A 91 -7.12 -8.45 -4.30
C GLY A 91 -6.39 -7.22 -3.80
N THR A 92 -5.22 -6.98 -4.33
CA THR A 92 -4.51 -5.70 -4.14
C THR A 92 -5.33 -4.53 -4.69
N SER A 93 -6.30 -4.81 -5.58
CA SER A 93 -7.30 -3.86 -6.07
C SER A 93 -8.27 -3.37 -4.98
N MET A 94 -8.42 -4.11 -3.86
CA MET A 94 -9.18 -3.70 -2.67
C MET A 94 -8.29 -2.99 -1.66
N ALA A 95 -7.01 -3.34 -1.60
CA ALA A 95 -6.04 -2.69 -0.73
C ALA A 95 -5.71 -1.26 -1.20
N ALA A 96 -5.53 -1.05 -2.50
CA ALA A 96 -5.19 0.25 -3.05
C ALA A 96 -6.23 1.35 -2.74
N PRO A 97 -7.56 1.14 -2.92
CA PRO A 97 -8.57 2.15 -2.58
C PRO A 97 -8.65 2.43 -1.08
N ALA A 98 -8.29 1.49 -0.20
CA ALA A 98 -8.19 1.77 1.24
C ALA A 98 -7.12 2.85 1.50
N VAL A 99 -5.94 2.71 0.90
CA VAL A 99 -4.86 3.72 1.00
C VAL A 99 -5.24 5.03 0.29
N ALA A 100 -5.92 4.96 -0.85
CA ALA A 100 -6.41 6.15 -1.54
C ALA A 100 -7.43 6.92 -0.67
N GLY A 101 -8.31 6.20 0.03
CA GLY A 101 -9.24 6.77 1.02
C GLY A 101 -8.51 7.45 2.18
N MET A 102 -7.45 6.82 2.71
CA MET A 102 -6.58 7.44 3.73
C MET A 102 -5.98 8.76 3.22
N ALA A 103 -5.43 8.76 2.02
CA ALA A 103 -4.87 9.96 1.40
C ALA A 103 -5.91 11.07 1.21
N ALA A 104 -7.13 10.71 0.81
CA ALA A 104 -8.24 11.64 0.66
C ALA A 104 -8.64 12.29 1.99
N VAL A 105 -8.72 11.51 3.07
CA VAL A 105 -9.02 12.01 4.43
C VAL A 105 -7.90 12.95 4.90
N ILE A 106 -6.64 12.56 4.74
CA ILE A 106 -5.50 13.40 5.12
C ILE A 106 -5.54 14.74 4.36
N ARG A 107 -5.74 14.71 3.05
CA ARG A 107 -5.79 15.95 2.24
C ARG A 107 -7.03 16.81 2.50
N SER A 108 -8.13 16.20 2.92
CA SER A 108 -9.34 16.92 3.32
C SER A 108 -9.11 17.75 4.60
N LEU A 109 -8.38 17.18 5.57
CA LEU A 109 -8.10 17.82 6.85
C LEU A 109 -6.87 18.74 6.78
N TYR A 110 -5.89 18.39 5.96
CA TYR A 110 -4.60 19.09 5.82
C TYR A 110 -4.30 19.41 4.34
N PRO A 111 -5.09 20.30 3.71
CA PRO A 111 -4.97 20.59 2.26
C PRO A 111 -3.64 21.24 1.86
N GLN A 112 -2.86 21.73 2.83
CA GLN A 112 -1.52 22.28 2.60
C GLN A 112 -0.45 21.21 2.39
N LEU A 113 -0.72 19.92 2.70
CA LEU A 113 0.23 18.84 2.47
C LEU A 113 0.23 18.44 0.99
N SER A 114 1.40 18.45 0.37
CA SER A 114 1.59 17.99 -1.00
C SER A 114 1.40 16.47 -1.11
N ALA A 115 1.18 15.95 -2.32
CA ALA A 115 1.08 14.52 -2.60
C ALA A 115 2.28 13.73 -2.04
N VAL A 116 3.49 14.28 -2.20
CA VAL A 116 4.73 13.70 -1.66
C VAL A 116 4.70 13.63 -0.12
N GLN A 117 4.22 14.69 0.53
CA GLN A 117 4.11 14.71 1.99
C GLN A 117 3.05 13.73 2.48
N VAL A 118 1.92 13.61 1.78
CA VAL A 118 0.87 12.62 2.09
C VAL A 118 1.40 11.20 1.95
N LYS A 119 2.14 10.87 0.89
CA LYS A 119 2.83 9.58 0.77
C LYS A 119 3.70 9.31 2.00
N ARG A 120 4.58 10.24 2.34
CA ARG A 120 5.47 10.10 3.51
C ARG A 120 4.70 9.89 4.80
N VAL A 121 3.65 10.67 5.04
CA VAL A 121 2.78 10.50 6.21
C VAL A 121 2.24 9.07 6.28
N ILE A 122 1.71 8.53 5.18
CA ILE A 122 1.14 7.18 5.14
C ILE A 122 2.21 6.12 5.44
N LEU A 123 3.39 6.22 4.83
CA LEU A 123 4.46 5.23 5.00
C LEU A 123 5.10 5.32 6.40
N ASP A 124 5.41 6.53 6.85
CA ASP A 124 6.13 6.73 8.11
C ASP A 124 5.28 6.40 9.34
N SER A 125 3.96 6.66 9.25
CA SER A 125 3.01 6.41 10.33
C SER A 125 2.48 4.98 10.41
N GLY A 126 2.76 4.13 9.41
CA GLY A 126 2.31 2.74 9.40
C GLY A 126 2.74 1.97 10.66
N ILE A 127 2.02 0.89 10.96
CA ILE A 127 2.29 0.04 12.12
C ILE A 127 3.32 -1.04 11.75
N PRO A 128 4.47 -1.10 12.43
CA PRO A 128 5.43 -2.19 12.26
C PRO A 128 4.87 -3.50 12.84
N ILE A 129 5.18 -4.62 12.22
CA ILE A 129 4.72 -5.93 12.64
C ILE A 129 5.93 -6.75 13.11
N PRO A 130 6.04 -7.06 14.41
CA PRO A 130 7.21 -7.71 15.00
C PRO A 130 7.15 -9.25 14.90
N LEU A 131 6.61 -9.78 13.81
CA LEU A 131 6.53 -11.22 13.56
C LEU A 131 6.94 -11.55 12.13
N GLN A 132 7.34 -12.81 11.92
CA GLN A 132 7.56 -13.32 10.59
C GLN A 132 6.23 -13.63 9.92
N VAL A 133 6.11 -13.29 8.65
CA VAL A 133 4.93 -13.55 7.82
C VAL A 133 5.30 -14.49 6.68
N ARG A 134 4.33 -15.28 6.22
CA ARG A 134 4.53 -16.25 5.15
C ARG A 134 4.24 -15.62 3.79
N VAL A 135 5.19 -15.80 2.87
CA VAL A 135 5.02 -15.50 1.44
C VAL A 135 5.57 -16.69 0.64
N GLY A 136 4.69 -17.37 -0.10
CA GLY A 136 5.00 -18.68 -0.68
C GLY A 136 5.37 -19.69 0.42
N ASP A 137 6.49 -20.37 0.24
CA ASP A 137 7.02 -21.37 1.21
C ASP A 137 8.02 -20.77 2.23
N GLN A 138 8.15 -19.43 2.27
CA GLN A 138 9.15 -18.75 3.10
C GLN A 138 8.49 -17.91 4.19
N GLU A 139 9.12 -17.88 5.37
CA GLU A 139 8.84 -16.92 6.42
C GLU A 139 9.82 -15.74 6.30
N ARG A 140 9.30 -14.52 6.28
CA ARG A 140 10.08 -13.29 6.10
C ARG A 140 9.57 -12.20 7.03
N ALA A 141 10.43 -11.28 7.42
CA ALA A 141 10.00 -10.08 8.11
C ALA A 141 9.25 -9.15 7.15
N LEU A 142 8.26 -8.41 7.64
CA LEU A 142 7.50 -7.47 6.81
C LEU A 142 8.39 -6.37 6.21
N GLU A 143 9.48 -6.02 6.88
CA GLU A 143 10.49 -5.06 6.40
C GLU A 143 11.27 -5.54 5.16
N ASP A 144 11.18 -6.83 4.82
CA ASP A 144 11.76 -7.39 3.60
C ASP A 144 10.74 -7.52 2.46
N LEU A 145 9.49 -7.17 2.71
CA LEU A 145 8.39 -7.33 1.76
C LEU A 145 7.86 -6.01 1.19
N CYS A 146 8.17 -4.88 1.83
CA CYS A 146 7.80 -3.55 1.33
C CYS A 146 8.75 -2.46 1.84
N VAL A 147 8.73 -1.31 1.17
CA VAL A 147 9.57 -0.13 1.47
C VAL A 147 9.41 0.35 2.92
N SER A 148 8.16 0.46 3.39
CA SER A 148 7.89 0.95 4.74
C SER A 148 8.18 -0.08 5.85
N GLY A 149 8.14 -1.39 5.53
CA GLY A 149 8.15 -2.45 6.53
C GLY A 149 6.93 -2.43 7.46
N LYS A 150 5.81 -1.84 7.02
CA LYS A 150 4.66 -1.52 7.88
C LYS A 150 3.34 -1.80 7.17
N ILE A 151 2.27 -1.85 7.97
CA ILE A 151 0.90 -1.86 7.47
C ILE A 151 0.27 -0.47 7.62
N ALA A 152 -0.62 -0.13 6.69
CA ALA A 152 -1.27 1.17 6.67
C ALA A 152 -2.21 1.36 7.88
N ASN A 153 -2.17 2.55 8.50
CA ASN A 153 -3.05 2.89 9.62
C ASN A 153 -3.47 4.37 9.55
N LEU A 154 -4.76 4.60 9.37
CA LEU A 154 -5.30 5.96 9.23
C LEU A 154 -5.14 6.79 10.49
N TYR A 155 -5.35 6.19 11.67
CA TYR A 155 -5.28 6.93 12.93
C TYR A 155 -3.89 7.51 13.18
N THR A 156 -2.85 6.69 13.07
CA THR A 156 -1.47 7.15 13.24
C THR A 156 -1.04 8.12 12.13
N ALA A 157 -1.59 7.94 10.91
CA ALA A 157 -1.35 8.86 9.82
C ALA A 157 -1.94 10.26 10.09
N LEU A 158 -3.14 10.34 10.67
CA LEU A 158 -3.74 11.62 11.05
C LEU A 158 -2.95 12.30 12.17
N LEU A 159 -2.47 11.56 13.16
CA LEU A 159 -1.63 12.11 14.23
C LEU A 159 -0.33 12.70 13.67
N LEU A 160 0.32 12.00 12.74
CA LEU A 160 1.54 12.49 12.11
C LEU A 160 1.27 13.71 11.20
N ALA A 161 0.17 13.66 10.43
CA ALA A 161 -0.23 14.79 9.59
C ALA A 161 -0.49 16.06 10.39
N ASP A 162 -1.16 15.95 11.54
CA ASP A 162 -1.42 17.07 12.44
C ASP A 162 -0.12 17.69 12.96
N GLN A 163 0.82 16.85 13.39
CA GLN A 163 2.15 17.30 13.83
C GLN A 163 2.92 18.05 12.74
N LEU A 164 2.84 17.58 11.50
CA LEU A 164 3.53 18.21 10.37
C LEU A 164 2.84 19.51 9.92
N ALA A 165 1.51 19.53 9.96
CA ALA A 165 0.71 20.70 9.59
C ALA A 165 0.77 21.81 10.65
N GLY A 166 0.90 21.47 11.93
CA GLY A 166 0.96 22.41 13.05
C GLY A 166 2.33 23.05 13.30
N LYS A 167 3.39 22.55 12.67
CA LYS A 167 4.75 23.12 12.74
C LYS A 167 4.94 24.25 11.74
N LYS A 168 4.17 25.33 11.87
CA LYS A 168 4.45 26.61 11.21
C LYS A 168 4.99 27.62 12.19
#